data_c9007f21300af565632562b634f0cc93
#
_entry.id   c9007f21300af565632562b634f0cc93
#
_cell.length_a   1.000
_cell.length_b   1.000
_cell.length_c   1.000
_cell.angle_alpha   90.00
_cell.angle_beta   90.00
_cell.angle_gamma   90.00
#
_symmetry.space_group_name_H-M   'P 1'
#
loop_
_entity.id
_entity.type
_entity.pdbx_description
1 polymer ?
#
loop_
_entity_poly.entity_id
_entity_poly.type
_entity_poly.pdbx_seq_one_letter_code
_entity_poly.pdbx_strand_id
1 'polypeptide(L)'
;FSKEVLDIKKLKSLSDERKENLILFWLKNFNHISLSPGQANQIFSSIATPSEGSAILNIDAHSLSTKSKIIISSKEIRVLENNSLEPLPENMSLKWNLKDSIKIPTGELSIEESFGRGLDKKYLESDTKIKGRVGGERCKPFGRDKSQKIKNLFQEFEVPDWKRNYIPIIYINGEIAAVGDLWVCEEFHTNINESGLSIKWNQNF
;
A
#
# COMPACT_ATOMS: atom_id res chain seq x y z
N PHE A 1 -0.43 -18.93 -9.26
CA PHE A 1 -1.32 -17.83 -9.63
C PHE A 1 -2.39 -17.69 -8.55
N SER A 2 -2.65 -16.50 -8.06
CA SER A 2 -3.85 -16.20 -7.29
C SER A 2 -4.88 -15.49 -8.20
N LYS A 3 -6.14 -15.39 -7.74
CA LYS A 3 -7.15 -14.62 -8.47
C LYS A 3 -6.72 -13.17 -8.66
N GLU A 4 -6.06 -12.60 -7.67
CA GLU A 4 -5.76 -11.16 -7.59
C GLU A 4 -4.37 -10.77 -8.15
N VAL A 5 -3.43 -11.71 -8.25
CA VAL A 5 -2.02 -11.40 -8.57
C VAL A 5 -1.43 -12.38 -9.56
N LEU A 6 -0.79 -11.85 -10.58
CA LEU A 6 0.00 -12.56 -11.57
C LEU A 6 1.48 -12.15 -11.44
N ASP A 7 2.35 -13.09 -11.10
CA ASP A 7 3.79 -12.86 -10.93
C ASP A 7 4.49 -12.76 -12.28
N ILE A 8 5.02 -11.57 -12.61
CA ILE A 8 5.72 -11.32 -13.88
C ILE A 8 7.00 -12.12 -13.99
N LYS A 9 7.69 -12.41 -12.88
CA LYS A 9 8.93 -13.21 -12.95
C LYS A 9 8.67 -14.60 -13.49
N LYS A 10 7.53 -15.19 -13.14
CA LYS A 10 7.12 -16.52 -13.65
C LYS A 10 6.75 -16.50 -15.14
N LEU A 11 6.47 -15.33 -15.69
CA LEU A 11 6.18 -15.16 -17.12
C LEU A 11 7.44 -15.02 -17.98
N LYS A 12 8.58 -14.68 -17.39
CA LYS A 12 9.82 -14.38 -18.14
C LYS A 12 10.31 -15.53 -19.02
N SER A 13 10.01 -16.78 -18.65
CA SER A 13 10.39 -17.98 -19.40
C SER A 13 9.48 -18.28 -20.61
N LEU A 14 8.36 -17.57 -20.74
CA LEU A 14 7.42 -17.77 -21.83
C LEU A 14 7.75 -16.87 -23.04
N SER A 15 7.39 -17.31 -24.26
CA SER A 15 7.38 -16.40 -25.42
C SER A 15 6.38 -15.27 -25.23
N ASP A 16 6.54 -14.16 -25.95
CA ASP A 16 5.67 -12.99 -25.78
C ASP A 16 4.22 -13.33 -26.09
N GLU A 17 3.94 -14.09 -27.15
CA GLU A 17 2.60 -14.60 -27.46
C GLU A 17 1.98 -15.42 -26.32
N ARG A 18 2.77 -16.29 -25.68
CA ARG A 18 2.29 -17.07 -24.53
C ARG A 18 2.03 -16.22 -23.29
N LYS A 19 2.85 -15.19 -23.05
CA LYS A 19 2.65 -14.23 -21.97
C LYS A 19 1.33 -13.49 -22.19
N GLU A 20 1.12 -12.94 -23.39
CA GLU A 20 -0.08 -12.21 -23.76
C GLU A 20 -1.33 -13.07 -23.58
N ASN A 21 -1.33 -14.27 -24.16
CA ASN A 21 -2.45 -15.20 -24.03
C ASN A 21 -2.75 -15.56 -22.56
N LEU A 22 -1.72 -15.80 -21.76
CA LEU A 22 -1.89 -16.13 -20.35
C LEU A 22 -2.48 -14.94 -19.55
N ILE A 23 -2.00 -13.73 -19.81
CA ILE A 23 -2.52 -12.52 -19.15
C ILE A 23 -3.97 -12.29 -19.52
N LEU A 24 -4.34 -12.38 -20.80
CA LEU A 24 -5.71 -12.24 -21.27
C LEU A 24 -6.62 -13.33 -20.68
N PHE A 25 -6.16 -14.58 -20.67
CA PHE A 25 -6.87 -15.69 -20.04
C PHE A 25 -7.11 -15.44 -18.55
N TRP A 26 -6.09 -15.00 -17.82
CA TRP A 26 -6.17 -14.72 -16.40
C TRP A 26 -7.14 -13.56 -16.11
N LEU A 27 -7.05 -12.47 -16.84
CA LEU A 27 -7.98 -11.34 -16.69
C LEU A 27 -9.42 -11.75 -16.97
N LYS A 28 -9.65 -12.51 -18.04
CA LYS A 28 -11.01 -12.92 -18.44
C LYS A 28 -11.61 -13.95 -17.48
N ASN A 29 -10.88 -15.00 -17.14
CA ASN A 29 -11.45 -16.16 -16.45
C ASN A 29 -11.39 -16.04 -14.91
N PHE A 30 -10.44 -15.32 -14.37
CA PHE A 30 -10.31 -15.15 -12.92
C PHE A 30 -10.82 -13.80 -12.42
N ASN A 31 -10.77 -12.78 -13.25
CA ASN A 31 -11.15 -11.41 -12.88
C ASN A 31 -12.36 -10.87 -13.66
N HIS A 32 -12.91 -11.66 -14.58
CA HIS A 32 -14.06 -11.29 -15.42
C HIS A 32 -13.85 -9.99 -16.22
N ILE A 33 -12.59 -9.65 -16.53
CA ILE A 33 -12.20 -8.46 -17.27
C ILE A 33 -11.96 -8.83 -18.73
N SER A 34 -12.75 -8.26 -19.62
CA SER A 34 -12.55 -8.33 -21.07
C SER A 34 -11.97 -7.02 -21.57
N LEU A 35 -10.83 -7.10 -22.22
CA LEU A 35 -10.09 -5.95 -22.73
C LEU A 35 -10.42 -5.68 -24.19
N SER A 36 -10.48 -4.41 -24.57
CA SER A 36 -10.37 -4.00 -25.96
C SER A 36 -8.94 -4.21 -26.47
N PRO A 37 -8.71 -4.32 -27.79
CA PRO A 37 -7.35 -4.43 -28.35
C PRO A 37 -6.41 -3.32 -27.91
N GLY A 38 -6.92 -2.08 -27.79
CA GLY A 38 -6.12 -0.94 -27.32
C GLY A 38 -5.69 -1.07 -25.86
N GLN A 39 -6.58 -1.54 -24.98
CA GLN A 39 -6.26 -1.79 -23.56
C GLN A 39 -5.26 -2.94 -23.42
N ALA A 40 -5.41 -4.01 -24.20
CA ALA A 40 -4.47 -5.12 -24.19
C ALA A 40 -3.06 -4.65 -24.61
N ASN A 41 -2.95 -3.89 -25.70
CA ASN A 41 -1.69 -3.33 -26.15
C ASN A 41 -1.03 -2.42 -25.09
N GLN A 42 -1.84 -1.63 -24.37
CA GLN A 42 -1.34 -0.77 -23.29
C GLN A 42 -0.76 -1.60 -22.13
N ILE A 43 -1.39 -2.71 -21.76
CA ILE A 43 -0.86 -3.63 -20.74
C ILE A 43 0.45 -4.24 -21.21
N PHE A 44 0.51 -4.77 -22.44
CA PHE A 44 1.70 -5.44 -22.95
C PHE A 44 2.88 -4.48 -23.09
N SER A 45 2.66 -3.26 -23.58
CA SER A 45 3.70 -2.25 -23.65
C SER A 45 4.23 -1.84 -22.26
N SER A 46 3.35 -1.75 -21.26
CA SER A 46 3.75 -1.45 -19.88
C SER A 46 4.59 -2.56 -19.24
N ILE A 47 4.41 -3.82 -19.68
CA ILE A 47 5.20 -4.95 -19.21
C ILE A 47 6.55 -5.01 -19.93
N ALA A 48 6.56 -4.69 -21.23
CA ALA A 48 7.78 -4.75 -22.07
C ALA A 48 8.77 -3.63 -21.71
N THR A 49 8.28 -2.45 -21.34
CA THR A 49 9.09 -1.30 -20.95
C THR A 49 8.76 -0.89 -19.50
N PRO A 50 9.31 -1.61 -18.49
CA PRO A 50 9.08 -1.24 -17.11
C PRO A 50 9.64 0.16 -16.86
N SER A 51 8.76 1.13 -16.64
CA SER A 51 9.16 2.43 -16.12
C SER A 51 9.69 2.27 -14.70
N GLU A 52 10.50 3.24 -14.21
CA GLU A 52 10.83 3.33 -12.79
C GLU A 52 9.56 3.63 -11.98
N GLY A 53 8.74 2.62 -11.72
CA GLY A 53 7.48 2.74 -11.00
C GLY A 53 6.41 1.76 -11.52
N SER A 54 5.25 1.79 -10.88
CA SER A 54 4.10 0.97 -11.29
C SER A 54 3.19 1.77 -12.22
N ALA A 55 2.79 1.16 -13.33
CA ALA A 55 1.73 1.69 -14.18
C ALA A 55 0.37 1.31 -13.58
N ILE A 56 -0.55 2.26 -13.50
CA ILE A 56 -1.93 2.04 -13.04
C ILE A 56 -2.86 2.30 -14.21
N LEU A 57 -3.55 1.26 -14.63
CA LEU A 57 -4.54 1.32 -15.70
C LEU A 57 -5.94 1.23 -15.11
N ASN A 58 -6.74 2.26 -15.33
CA ASN A 58 -8.16 2.23 -15.01
C ASN A 58 -8.89 1.53 -16.15
N ILE A 59 -9.55 0.44 -15.86
CA ILE A 59 -10.30 -0.34 -16.85
C ILE A 59 -11.75 -0.37 -16.44
N ASP A 60 -12.60 0.17 -17.32
CA ASP A 60 -14.04 -0.01 -17.21
C ASP A 60 -14.37 -1.43 -17.69
N ALA A 61 -14.59 -2.34 -16.74
CA ALA A 61 -15.01 -3.69 -17.05
C ALA A 61 -16.48 -3.68 -17.51
N HIS A 62 -16.70 -3.94 -18.78
CA HIS A 62 -18.04 -3.91 -19.40
C HIS A 62 -19.03 -4.97 -18.89
N SER A 63 -18.62 -5.91 -18.03
CA SER A 63 -19.50 -7.04 -17.67
C SER A 63 -20.05 -7.05 -16.24
N LEU A 64 -19.55 -6.21 -15.35
CA LEU A 64 -20.03 -6.07 -13.97
C LEU A 64 -19.97 -4.59 -13.60
N SER A 65 -20.93 -4.09 -12.86
CA SER A 65 -21.07 -2.68 -12.44
C SER A 65 -19.89 -2.14 -11.61
N THR A 66 -18.75 -2.80 -11.65
CA THR A 66 -17.54 -2.47 -10.87
C THR A 66 -16.41 -2.09 -11.82
N LYS A 67 -15.94 -0.87 -11.65
CA LYS A 67 -14.70 -0.41 -12.27
C LYS A 67 -13.53 -1.09 -11.58
N SER A 68 -12.62 -1.68 -12.33
CA SER A 68 -11.42 -2.32 -11.80
C SER A 68 -10.17 -1.54 -12.16
N LYS A 69 -9.17 -1.56 -11.29
CA LYS A 69 -7.83 -1.02 -11.57
C LYS A 69 -6.86 -2.17 -11.80
N ILE A 70 -6.12 -2.12 -12.90
CA ILE A 70 -5.00 -3.03 -13.14
C ILE A 70 -3.73 -2.28 -12.83
N ILE A 71 -2.95 -2.81 -11.90
CA ILE A 71 -1.66 -2.30 -11.52
C ILE A 71 -0.59 -3.19 -12.13
N ILE A 72 0.34 -2.59 -12.86
CA ILE A 72 1.47 -3.28 -13.48
C ILE A 72 2.74 -2.74 -12.84
N SER A 73 3.47 -3.60 -12.17
CA SER A 73 4.78 -3.30 -11.59
C SER A 73 5.85 -4.16 -12.25
N SER A 74 7.11 -3.95 -11.93
CA SER A 74 8.21 -4.80 -12.38
C SER A 74 8.15 -6.26 -11.86
N LYS A 75 7.32 -6.50 -10.82
CA LYS A 75 7.22 -7.80 -10.14
C LYS A 75 5.91 -8.52 -10.42
N GLU A 76 4.79 -7.79 -10.54
CA GLU A 76 3.45 -8.37 -10.60
C GLU A 76 2.47 -7.53 -11.41
N ILE A 77 1.44 -8.19 -11.93
CA ILE A 77 0.20 -7.58 -12.38
C ILE A 77 -0.85 -7.88 -11.32
N ARG A 78 -1.53 -6.85 -10.84
CA ARG A 78 -2.55 -6.96 -9.81
C ARG A 78 -3.86 -6.36 -10.29
N VAL A 79 -4.97 -7.03 -10.01
CA VAL A 79 -6.31 -6.48 -10.19
C VAL A 79 -6.84 -6.05 -8.83
N LEU A 80 -7.25 -4.81 -8.73
CA LEU A 80 -8.00 -4.28 -7.59
C LEU A 80 -9.47 -4.18 -7.98
N GLU A 81 -10.29 -4.95 -7.31
CA GLU A 81 -11.74 -4.85 -7.39
C GLU A 81 -12.17 -3.65 -6.55
N ASN A 82 -12.78 -2.69 -7.13
CA ASN A 82 -13.35 -1.49 -6.55
C ASN A 82 -12.62 -0.20 -6.90
N ASN A 83 -13.30 0.64 -7.64
CA ASN A 83 -12.75 1.90 -8.16
C ASN A 83 -12.65 3.01 -7.09
N SER A 84 -13.08 2.74 -5.87
CA SER A 84 -13.09 3.72 -4.78
C SER A 84 -11.73 3.87 -4.09
N LEU A 85 -10.71 3.11 -4.51
CA LEU A 85 -9.40 3.17 -3.90
C LEU A 85 -8.59 4.34 -4.47
N GLU A 86 -8.73 5.47 -3.85
CA GLU A 86 -7.89 6.63 -4.11
C GLU A 86 -6.73 6.68 -3.11
N PRO A 87 -5.53 7.11 -3.54
CA PRO A 87 -4.44 7.35 -2.62
C PRO A 87 -4.86 8.39 -1.58
N LEU A 88 -4.22 8.36 -0.42
CA LEU A 88 -4.49 9.35 0.61
C LEU A 88 -4.12 10.75 0.10
N PRO A 89 -5.03 11.73 0.16
CA PRO A 89 -4.72 13.09 -0.25
C PRO A 89 -3.54 13.66 0.53
N GLU A 90 -2.62 14.35 -0.13
CA GLU A 90 -1.45 14.96 0.52
C GLU A 90 -1.85 15.97 1.62
N ASN A 91 -2.97 16.68 1.44
CA ASN A 91 -3.51 17.63 2.40
C ASN A 91 -4.41 16.98 3.47
N MET A 92 -4.59 15.67 3.46
CA MET A 92 -5.38 14.97 4.47
C MET A 92 -4.76 15.14 5.86
N SER A 93 -5.58 15.47 6.84
CA SER A 93 -5.19 15.54 8.24
C SER A 93 -6.39 15.18 9.11
N LEU A 94 -6.43 13.95 9.61
CA LEU A 94 -7.50 13.45 10.46
C LEU A 94 -6.99 13.31 11.90
N LYS A 95 -7.71 13.83 12.87
CA LYS A 95 -7.42 13.60 14.30
C LYS A 95 -7.78 12.17 14.67
N TRP A 96 -6.94 11.54 15.50
CA TRP A 96 -7.14 10.19 16.00
C TRP A 96 -6.85 10.13 17.50
N ASN A 97 -7.72 9.52 18.28
CA ASN A 97 -7.59 9.42 19.74
C ASN A 97 -6.76 8.20 20.19
N LEU A 98 -6.29 7.34 19.27
CA LEU A 98 -5.58 6.09 19.56
C LEU A 98 -6.36 5.10 20.45
N LYS A 99 -7.67 5.24 20.57
CA LYS A 99 -8.55 4.35 21.38
C LYS A 99 -9.57 3.65 20.51
N ASP A 100 -10.26 4.42 19.67
CA ASP A 100 -11.29 3.91 18.80
C ASP A 100 -10.72 3.64 17.40
N SER A 101 -11.33 2.73 16.65
CA SER A 101 -10.98 2.57 15.24
C SER A 101 -11.39 3.82 14.44
N ILE A 102 -10.64 4.12 13.40
CA ILE A 102 -10.92 5.25 12.52
C ILE A 102 -10.89 4.83 11.05
N LYS A 103 -11.96 5.16 10.34
CA LYS A 103 -12.03 4.94 8.89
C LYS A 103 -11.28 6.04 8.15
N ILE A 104 -10.45 5.62 7.21
CA ILE A 104 -9.72 6.47 6.27
C ILE A 104 -10.02 6.01 4.84
N PRO A 105 -9.75 6.81 3.80
CA PRO A 105 -10.04 6.40 2.41
C PRO A 105 -9.47 5.05 2.00
N THR A 106 -8.35 4.64 2.59
CA THR A 106 -7.63 3.41 2.23
C THR A 106 -7.88 2.24 3.17
N GLY A 107 -8.82 2.35 4.10
CA GLY A 107 -9.16 1.28 5.03
C GLY A 107 -9.55 1.77 6.42
N GLU A 108 -9.32 0.96 7.41
CA GLU A 108 -9.60 1.27 8.82
C GLU A 108 -8.34 1.06 9.66
N LEU A 109 -8.01 2.06 10.47
CA LEU A 109 -6.95 1.95 11.46
C LEU A 109 -7.56 1.60 12.82
N SER A 110 -6.94 0.69 13.53
CA SER A 110 -7.29 0.30 14.90
C SER A 110 -6.02 0.07 15.73
N ILE A 111 -6.21 0.02 17.03
CA ILE A 111 -5.15 -0.28 18.00
C ILE A 111 -5.45 -1.61 18.68
N GLU A 112 -4.42 -2.41 18.86
CA GLU A 112 -4.43 -3.60 19.70
C GLU A 112 -3.38 -3.47 20.80
N GLU A 113 -3.69 -3.96 22.00
CA GLU A 113 -2.69 -4.05 23.04
C GLU A 113 -1.57 -5.03 22.64
N SER A 114 -0.36 -4.66 22.98
CA SER A 114 0.84 -5.45 22.69
C SER A 114 1.82 -5.37 23.84
N PHE A 115 2.82 -6.25 23.87
CA PHE A 115 3.88 -6.22 24.88
C PHE A 115 5.22 -6.14 24.18
N GLY A 116 6.09 -5.22 24.64
CA GLY A 116 7.42 -4.99 24.11
C GLY A 116 7.48 -4.44 22.70
N ARG A 117 6.36 -3.97 22.14
CA ARG A 117 6.28 -3.46 20.76
C ARG A 117 5.15 -2.45 20.58
N GLY A 118 5.23 -1.67 19.50
CA GLY A 118 4.22 -0.68 19.14
C GLY A 118 4.46 0.67 19.78
N LEU A 119 3.45 1.54 19.76
CA LEU A 119 3.48 2.87 20.36
C LEU A 119 3.46 2.77 21.88
N ASP A 120 4.19 3.64 22.54
CA ASP A 120 4.16 3.79 24.00
C ASP A 120 2.80 4.37 24.44
N LYS A 121 2.19 3.77 25.45
CA LYS A 121 0.89 4.20 26.01
C LYS A 121 0.88 5.62 26.56
N LYS A 122 2.03 6.19 26.88
CA LYS A 122 2.11 7.61 27.33
C LYS A 122 1.60 8.60 26.28
N TYR A 123 1.52 8.20 25.00
CA TYR A 123 1.06 9.06 23.92
C TYR A 123 -0.46 9.00 23.67
N LEU A 124 -1.23 8.22 24.44
CA LEU A 124 -2.68 8.07 24.26
C LEU A 124 -3.46 9.38 24.28
N GLU A 125 -2.98 10.37 25.05
CA GLU A 125 -3.65 11.68 25.18
C GLU A 125 -2.94 12.78 24.35
N SER A 126 -2.03 12.41 23.47
CA SER A 126 -1.28 13.35 22.64
C SER A 126 -2.06 13.79 21.41
N ASP A 127 -1.71 14.95 20.82
CA ASP A 127 -2.28 15.42 19.55
C ASP A 127 -1.83 14.48 18.41
N THR A 128 -2.67 13.49 18.13
CA THR A 128 -2.39 12.50 17.10
C THR A 128 -3.16 12.82 15.83
N LYS A 129 -2.47 12.77 14.70
CA LYS A 129 -3.02 13.02 13.36
C LYS A 129 -2.58 11.94 12.37
N ILE A 130 -3.51 11.53 11.51
CA ILE A 130 -3.26 10.68 10.37
C ILE A 130 -3.16 11.58 9.15
N LYS A 131 -2.08 11.43 8.38
CA LYS A 131 -1.86 12.21 7.15
C LYS A 131 -1.54 11.31 5.96
N GLY A 132 -1.82 11.82 4.76
CA GLY A 132 -1.27 11.30 3.52
C GLY A 132 0.22 11.66 3.39
N ARG A 133 0.90 10.98 2.49
CA ARG A 133 2.30 11.19 2.21
C ARG A 133 2.49 12.40 1.28
N VAL A 134 3.38 13.32 1.65
CA VAL A 134 3.73 14.52 0.85
C VAL A 134 5.04 14.33 0.07
N GLY A 135 5.93 13.48 0.57
CA GLY A 135 7.26 13.26 0.03
C GLY A 135 8.34 14.03 0.80
N GLY A 136 9.51 13.42 0.90
CA GLY A 136 10.63 13.99 1.64
C GLY A 136 10.64 13.66 3.14
N GLU A 137 9.59 13.04 3.66
CA GLU A 137 9.47 12.66 5.07
C GLU A 137 10.62 11.74 5.49
N ARG A 138 11.06 11.96 6.71
CA ARG A 138 12.12 11.18 7.34
C ARG A 138 11.66 10.69 8.71
N CYS A 139 12.06 9.47 9.05
CA CYS A 139 11.89 8.94 10.40
C CYS A 139 13.04 7.98 10.75
N LYS A 140 13.16 7.67 12.01
CA LYS A 140 14.07 6.65 12.53
C LYS A 140 13.20 5.49 13.03
N PRO A 141 13.04 4.39 12.27
CA PRO A 141 12.33 3.23 12.77
C PRO A 141 13.00 2.66 14.01
N PHE A 142 12.23 2.07 14.91
CA PHE A 142 12.76 1.42 16.11
C PHE A 142 13.83 0.38 15.75
N GLY A 143 14.91 0.39 16.52
CA GLY A 143 16.06 -0.50 16.31
C GLY A 143 16.99 -0.11 15.16
N ARG A 144 16.87 1.12 14.62
CA ARG A 144 17.77 1.65 13.60
C ARG A 144 18.66 2.75 14.17
N ASP A 145 19.90 2.83 13.68
CA ASP A 145 20.86 3.82 14.18
C ASP A 145 20.58 5.23 13.67
N LYS A 146 20.00 5.36 12.48
CA LYS A 146 19.88 6.66 11.79
C LYS A 146 18.49 6.88 11.21
N SER A 147 18.09 8.16 11.19
CA SER A 147 16.91 8.61 10.44
C SER A 147 17.13 8.46 8.94
N GLN A 148 16.12 7.95 8.25
CA GLN A 148 16.12 7.73 6.81
C GLN A 148 14.88 8.37 6.14
N LYS A 149 14.97 8.62 4.84
CA LYS A 149 13.79 9.00 4.05
C LYS A 149 12.81 7.81 3.99
N ILE A 150 11.53 8.06 4.22
CA ILE A 150 10.47 7.03 4.14
C ILE A 150 10.48 6.32 2.77
N LYS A 151 10.81 7.05 1.68
CA LYS A 151 10.98 6.44 0.35
C LYS A 151 12.01 5.29 0.36
N ASN A 152 13.14 5.48 1.03
CA ASN A 152 14.20 4.46 1.11
C ASN A 152 13.78 3.28 1.99
N LEU A 153 13.10 3.57 3.11
CA LEU A 153 12.52 2.54 3.97
C LEU A 153 11.50 1.69 3.23
N PHE A 154 10.62 2.29 2.43
CA PHE A 154 9.69 1.53 1.60
C PHE A 154 10.39 0.60 0.59
N GLN A 155 11.54 1.01 0.04
CA GLN A 155 12.33 0.14 -0.83
C GLN A 155 12.96 -1.02 -0.05
N GLU A 156 13.53 -0.73 1.12
CA GLU A 156 14.15 -1.71 2.00
C GLU A 156 13.14 -2.75 2.52
N PHE A 157 11.94 -2.30 2.89
CA PHE A 157 10.83 -3.16 3.32
C PHE A 157 10.04 -3.77 2.15
N GLU A 158 10.55 -3.64 0.93
CA GLU A 158 9.95 -4.17 -0.30
C GLU A 158 8.48 -3.74 -0.54
N VAL A 159 8.09 -2.57 -0.02
CA VAL A 159 6.75 -2.01 -0.23
C VAL A 159 6.59 -1.62 -1.70
N PRO A 160 5.61 -2.21 -2.42
CA PRO A 160 5.36 -1.89 -3.82
C PRO A 160 5.11 -0.39 -4.02
N ASP A 161 5.61 0.19 -5.13
CA ASP A 161 5.53 1.64 -5.39
C ASP A 161 4.10 2.13 -5.38
N TRP A 162 3.20 1.38 -6.03
CA TRP A 162 1.79 1.72 -6.13
C TRP A 162 1.11 1.83 -4.77
N LYS A 163 1.56 1.05 -3.77
CA LYS A 163 0.97 0.99 -2.44
C LYS A 163 1.40 2.16 -1.55
N ARG A 164 2.54 2.80 -1.83
CA ARG A 164 3.19 3.76 -0.93
C ARG A 164 2.34 5.00 -0.61
N ASN A 165 1.54 5.47 -1.57
CA ASN A 165 0.67 6.63 -1.37
C ASN A 165 -0.68 6.27 -0.72
N TYR A 166 -0.94 4.98 -0.49
CA TYR A 166 -2.11 4.52 0.25
C TYR A 166 -1.82 4.33 1.75
N ILE A 167 -0.55 4.26 2.13
CA ILE A 167 -0.12 4.00 3.51
C ILE A 167 -0.26 5.27 4.34
N PRO A 168 -1.05 5.24 5.43
CA PRO A 168 -1.19 6.38 6.32
C PRO A 168 0.09 6.63 7.11
N ILE A 169 0.42 7.89 7.32
CA ILE A 169 1.50 8.32 8.22
C ILE A 169 0.86 8.89 9.48
N ILE A 170 1.22 8.34 10.63
CA ILE A 170 0.72 8.73 11.92
C ILE A 170 1.70 9.72 12.54
N TYR A 171 1.20 10.89 12.89
CA TYR A 171 1.94 11.97 13.54
C TYR A 171 1.44 12.11 14.98
N ILE A 172 2.37 12.26 15.91
CA ILE A 172 2.10 12.59 17.31
C ILE A 172 2.84 13.87 17.65
N ASN A 173 2.15 14.87 18.17
CA ASN A 173 2.71 16.20 18.49
C ASN A 173 3.48 16.85 17.32
N GLY A 174 3.07 16.56 16.09
CA GLY A 174 3.70 17.11 14.87
C GLY A 174 4.84 16.29 14.29
N GLU A 175 5.31 15.24 14.96
CA GLU A 175 6.39 14.37 14.51
C GLU A 175 5.88 13.01 14.03
N ILE A 176 6.60 12.36 13.14
CA ILE A 176 6.23 11.06 12.59
C ILE A 176 6.44 9.97 13.63
N ALA A 177 5.34 9.40 14.10
CA ALA A 177 5.34 8.34 15.11
C ALA A 177 5.29 6.93 14.49
N ALA A 178 4.54 6.76 13.39
CA ALA A 178 4.44 5.46 12.72
C ALA A 178 4.08 5.62 11.25
N VAL A 179 4.33 4.58 10.46
CA VAL A 179 3.99 4.48 9.04
C VAL A 179 3.13 3.24 8.83
N GLY A 180 1.82 3.45 8.69
CA GLY A 180 0.85 2.36 8.67
C GLY A 180 1.00 1.43 9.87
N ASP A 181 0.92 0.16 9.58
CA ASP A 181 1.24 -0.96 10.48
C ASP A 181 2.64 -1.56 10.24
N LEU A 182 3.47 -0.84 9.44
CA LEU A 182 4.78 -1.34 9.00
C LEU A 182 5.86 -1.16 10.07
N TRP A 183 5.95 0.03 10.66
CA TRP A 183 6.92 0.33 11.73
C TRP A 183 6.49 1.52 12.58
N VAL A 184 6.97 1.53 13.80
CA VAL A 184 6.92 2.66 14.74
C VAL A 184 8.30 3.30 14.80
N CYS A 185 8.36 4.62 14.90
CA CYS A 185 9.61 5.36 15.04
C CYS A 185 10.17 5.24 16.47
N GLU A 186 11.50 5.29 16.58
CA GLU A 186 12.27 5.03 17.82
C GLU A 186 11.75 5.79 19.04
N GLU A 187 11.49 7.07 18.88
CA GLU A 187 11.03 7.94 19.97
C GLU A 187 9.67 7.57 20.54
N PHE A 188 8.81 7.01 19.69
CA PHE A 188 7.42 6.68 20.03
C PHE A 188 7.22 5.21 20.41
N HIS A 189 8.27 4.40 20.28
CA HIS A 189 8.19 2.97 20.56
C HIS A 189 8.17 2.69 22.06
N THR A 190 7.35 1.73 22.49
CA THR A 190 7.33 1.25 23.87
C THR A 190 8.63 0.50 24.21
N ASN A 191 8.99 0.44 25.50
CA ASN A 191 10.11 -0.38 25.95
C ASN A 191 9.79 -1.89 25.81
N ILE A 192 10.85 -2.70 25.69
CA ILE A 192 10.73 -4.16 25.48
C ILE A 192 9.92 -4.86 26.59
N ASN A 193 9.98 -4.33 27.82
CA ASN A 193 9.32 -4.91 29.00
C ASN A 193 8.01 -4.18 29.40
N GLU A 194 7.46 -3.37 28.52
CA GLU A 194 6.27 -2.56 28.81
C GLU A 194 5.13 -2.87 27.83
N SER A 195 3.91 -2.56 28.26
CA SER A 195 2.74 -2.63 27.40
C SER A 195 2.79 -1.51 26.37
N GLY A 196 2.54 -1.86 25.12
CA GLY A 196 2.46 -0.93 24.00
C GLY A 196 1.16 -1.06 23.22
N LEU A 197 1.05 -0.29 22.16
CA LEU A 197 -0.10 -0.21 21.28
C LEU A 197 0.32 -0.54 19.84
N SER A 198 -0.07 -1.71 19.34
CA SER A 198 0.15 -2.09 17.94
C SER A 198 -0.90 -1.48 17.04
N ILE A 199 -0.47 -0.73 16.04
CA ILE A 199 -1.35 -0.23 14.98
C ILE A 199 -1.70 -1.38 14.05
N LYS A 200 -2.98 -1.49 13.70
CA LYS A 200 -3.50 -2.37 12.67
C LYS A 200 -4.12 -1.54 11.56
N TRP A 201 -3.83 -1.88 10.34
CA TRP A 201 -4.43 -1.25 9.18
C TRP A 201 -5.13 -2.30 8.31
N ASN A 202 -6.45 -2.36 8.45
CA ASN A 202 -7.31 -3.19 7.61
C ASN A 202 -7.55 -2.46 6.29
N GLN A 203 -6.86 -2.92 5.25
CA GLN A 203 -6.86 -2.30 3.93
C GLN A 203 -8.14 -2.66 3.17
N ASN A 204 -8.62 -1.73 2.34
CA ASN A 204 -9.81 -1.95 1.49
C ASN A 204 -9.45 -2.57 0.12
N PHE A 205 -8.24 -3.14 -0.05
CA PHE A 205 -7.73 -3.65 -1.34
C PHE A 205 -6.83 -4.88 -1.20
#